data_00de61d5100dda95aa57217eeb157944
#
_entry.id   00de61d5100dda95aa57217eeb157944
#
_cell.length_a   1.000
_cell.length_b   1.000
_cell.length_c   1.000
_cell.angle_alpha   90.00
_cell.angle_beta   90.00
_cell.angle_gamma   90.00
#
_symmetry.space_group_name_H-M   'P 1'
#
loop_
_entity.id
_entity.type
_entity.pdbx_description
1 polymer ?
#
loop_
_entity_poly.entity_id
_entity_poly.type
_entity_poly.pdbx_seq_one_letter_code
_entity_poly.pdbx_strand_id
1 'polypeptide(L)'
;LRIIEQGIQAVEEYEGKINGTLNLGTLYAIQSKDWSQAIQSFQDECGAGLTINITQGFTPSLFEGLASGKLDVIFAGKPQTSNKYNCTYCWAQELAVAVNKKHPLAKKSVVSLADLAKFHIISYHEESPVYDEMKALLQQAEYELDVEYAYNDEITLSSLVNSDTNDVALLCYSFLVKAFDDVVYLPLQDVPREFHKVYLISNKAITQPRVVSDFVTYMKNYHFPTATVRPLQK
;
A
#
# COMPACT_ATOMS: atom_id res chain seq x y z
N LEU A 1 3.27 0.57 -31.93
CA LEU A 1 4.55 0.13 -31.37
C LEU A 1 4.35 -1.09 -30.43
N ARG A 2 3.51 -1.00 -29.40
CA ARG A 2 3.29 -2.06 -28.40
C ARG A 2 2.87 -3.42 -29.00
N ILE A 3 2.04 -3.45 -30.05
CA ILE A 3 1.63 -4.70 -30.73
C ILE A 3 2.82 -5.38 -31.43
N ILE A 4 3.74 -4.60 -31.97
CA ILE A 4 4.95 -5.12 -32.61
C ILE A 4 5.91 -5.67 -31.55
N GLU A 5 6.07 -4.96 -30.44
CA GLU A 5 6.87 -5.40 -29.29
C GLU A 5 6.31 -6.69 -28.69
N GLN A 6 4.99 -6.80 -28.52
CA GLN A 6 4.32 -8.02 -28.09
C GLN A 6 4.53 -9.19 -29.08
N GLY A 7 4.54 -8.92 -30.39
CA GLY A 7 4.80 -9.93 -31.40
C GLY A 7 6.24 -10.44 -31.38
N ILE A 8 7.23 -9.55 -31.20
CA ILE A 8 8.63 -9.91 -31.04
C ILE A 8 8.82 -10.73 -29.76
N GLN A 9 8.22 -10.31 -28.67
CA GLN A 9 8.28 -10.99 -27.39
C GLN A 9 7.69 -12.40 -27.46
N ALA A 10 6.58 -12.61 -28.19
CA ALA A 10 5.98 -13.92 -28.40
C ALA A 10 6.90 -14.87 -29.21
N VAL A 11 7.71 -14.35 -30.12
CA VAL A 11 8.71 -15.14 -30.87
C VAL A 11 9.89 -15.55 -29.97
N GLU A 12 10.38 -14.62 -29.15
CA GLU A 12 11.47 -14.89 -28.18
C GLU A 12 11.05 -15.89 -27.11
N GLU A 13 9.80 -15.83 -26.66
CA GLU A 13 9.19 -16.79 -25.74
C GLU A 13 9.13 -18.22 -26.33
N TYR A 14 8.96 -18.36 -27.64
CA TYR A 14 8.99 -19.65 -28.31
C TYR A 14 10.40 -20.29 -28.27
N GLU A 15 11.45 -19.51 -28.13
CA GLU A 15 12.84 -19.95 -27.95
C GLU A 15 13.19 -20.30 -26.49
N GLY A 16 12.24 -20.22 -25.55
CA GLY A 16 12.45 -20.57 -24.14
C GLY A 16 13.20 -19.51 -23.32
N LYS A 17 13.36 -18.31 -23.86
CA LYS A 17 13.97 -17.18 -23.16
C LYS A 17 12.87 -16.33 -22.54
N ILE A 18 12.89 -16.09 -21.23
CA ILE A 18 12.07 -15.08 -20.57
C ILE A 18 12.73 -13.74 -20.82
N ASN A 19 12.55 -13.20 -22.02
CA ASN A 19 12.95 -11.84 -22.36
C ASN A 19 11.70 -10.96 -22.33
N GLY A 20 11.81 -9.77 -21.75
CA GLY A 20 10.68 -8.86 -21.79
C GLY A 20 10.79 -7.69 -20.84
N THR A 21 9.83 -6.78 -20.98
CA THR A 21 9.71 -5.62 -20.10
C THR A 21 8.44 -5.74 -19.28
N LEU A 22 8.56 -5.58 -17.97
CA LEU A 22 7.47 -5.45 -17.01
C LEU A 22 7.39 -4.00 -16.54
N ASN A 23 6.30 -3.31 -16.85
CA ASN A 23 6.04 -1.96 -16.39
C ASN A 23 5.15 -2.00 -15.15
N LEU A 24 5.78 -1.83 -13.99
CA LEU A 24 5.19 -1.96 -12.67
C LEU A 24 4.87 -0.60 -12.07
N GLY A 25 3.62 -0.37 -11.69
CA GLY A 25 3.22 0.80 -10.89
C GLY A 25 3.14 0.49 -9.39
N THR A 26 3.48 1.45 -8.53
CA THR A 26 3.39 1.26 -7.08
C THR A 26 3.11 2.56 -6.35
N LEU A 27 2.38 2.48 -5.24
CA LEU A 27 2.25 3.57 -4.29
C LEU A 27 3.56 3.77 -3.53
N TYR A 28 3.84 5.00 -3.10
CA TYR A 28 5.05 5.30 -2.29
C TYR A 28 5.04 4.55 -0.96
N ALA A 29 3.91 4.52 -0.31
CA ALA A 29 3.72 4.03 1.05
C ALA A 29 3.84 2.52 1.23
N ILE A 30 3.70 1.75 0.16
CA ILE A 30 3.67 0.28 0.25
C ILE A 30 5.00 -0.39 -0.04
N GLN A 31 6.01 0.36 -0.46
CA GLN A 31 7.35 -0.17 -0.71
C GLN A 31 8.01 -0.56 0.61
N SER A 32 8.51 -1.78 0.66
CA SER A 32 9.16 -2.33 1.86
C SER A 32 10.37 -3.18 1.45
N LYS A 33 11.15 -3.62 2.43
CA LYS A 33 12.24 -4.59 2.19
C LYS A 33 11.68 -5.87 1.54
N ASP A 34 10.56 -6.37 2.05
CA ASP A 34 9.94 -7.59 1.53
C ASP A 34 9.43 -7.40 0.11
N TRP A 35 8.84 -6.23 -0.19
CA TRP A 35 8.43 -5.87 -1.54
C TRP A 35 9.64 -5.81 -2.49
N SER A 36 10.71 -5.12 -2.11
CA SER A 36 11.94 -5.03 -2.92
C SER A 36 12.58 -6.40 -3.15
N GLN A 37 12.58 -7.24 -2.12
CA GLN A 37 13.11 -8.59 -2.20
C GLN A 37 12.28 -9.47 -3.13
N ALA A 38 10.94 -9.37 -3.10
CA ALA A 38 10.07 -10.10 -4.02
C ALA A 38 10.34 -9.74 -5.49
N ILE A 39 10.50 -8.44 -5.79
CA ILE A 39 10.85 -7.96 -7.13
C ILE A 39 12.22 -8.51 -7.58
N GLN A 40 13.23 -8.37 -6.72
CA GLN A 40 14.59 -8.83 -7.02
C GLN A 40 14.63 -10.34 -7.23
N SER A 41 14.00 -11.13 -6.36
CA SER A 41 13.97 -12.59 -6.49
C SER A 41 13.30 -13.04 -7.78
N PHE A 42 12.20 -12.39 -8.19
CA PHE A 42 11.58 -12.68 -9.49
C PHE A 42 12.52 -12.35 -10.66
N GLN A 43 13.22 -11.21 -10.59
CA GLN A 43 14.18 -10.82 -11.62
C GLN A 43 15.34 -11.82 -11.71
N ASP A 44 15.85 -12.31 -10.59
CA ASP A 44 16.93 -13.30 -10.53
C ASP A 44 16.48 -14.66 -11.10
N GLU A 45 15.22 -15.08 -10.86
CA GLU A 45 14.64 -16.31 -11.43
C GLU A 45 14.50 -16.22 -12.96
N CYS A 46 14.12 -15.05 -13.48
CA CYS A 46 13.96 -14.83 -14.93
C CYS A 46 15.30 -14.63 -15.67
N GLY A 47 16.34 -14.20 -14.96
CA GLY A 47 17.66 -13.95 -15.53
C GLY A 47 17.81 -12.61 -16.27
N ALA A 48 18.91 -12.47 -17.02
CA ALA A 48 19.34 -11.20 -17.62
C ALA A 48 18.42 -10.64 -18.73
N GLY A 49 17.43 -11.40 -19.19
CA GLY A 49 16.51 -10.99 -20.26
C GLY A 49 15.34 -10.14 -19.80
N LEU A 50 15.11 -10.02 -18.48
CA LEU A 50 13.99 -9.27 -17.92
C LEU A 50 14.40 -7.85 -17.53
N THR A 51 13.64 -6.85 -18.01
CA THR A 51 13.70 -5.47 -17.54
C THR A 51 12.45 -5.13 -16.75
N ILE A 52 12.59 -4.65 -15.50
CA ILE A 52 11.49 -4.17 -14.68
C ILE A 52 11.58 -2.65 -14.56
N ASN A 53 10.60 -1.94 -15.13
CA ASN A 53 10.44 -0.50 -14.98
C ASN A 53 9.46 -0.23 -13.84
N ILE A 54 9.90 0.50 -12.82
CA ILE A 54 9.08 0.83 -11.66
C ILE A 54 8.65 2.29 -11.75
N THR A 55 7.33 2.53 -11.76
CA THR A 55 6.74 3.86 -11.73
C THR A 55 6.01 4.07 -10.40
N GLN A 56 6.38 5.11 -9.68
CA GLN A 56 5.72 5.51 -8.45
C GLN A 56 4.65 6.56 -8.73
N GLY A 57 3.54 6.49 -8.02
CA GLY A 57 2.47 7.46 -8.17
C GLY A 57 1.37 7.31 -7.13
N PHE A 58 0.36 8.17 -7.24
CA PHE A 58 -0.88 8.06 -6.47
C PHE A 58 -1.89 7.15 -7.19
N THR A 59 -2.86 6.65 -6.47
CA THR A 59 -3.86 5.71 -6.98
C THR A 59 -4.49 6.13 -8.32
N PRO A 60 -4.98 7.37 -8.52
CA PRO A 60 -5.58 7.76 -9.80
C PRO A 60 -4.62 7.62 -10.99
N SER A 61 -3.39 8.14 -10.87
CA SER A 61 -2.39 8.08 -11.94
C SER A 61 -1.93 6.66 -12.26
N LEU A 62 -1.85 5.79 -11.26
CA LEU A 62 -1.53 4.37 -11.46
C LEU A 62 -2.64 3.65 -12.24
N PHE A 63 -3.91 3.89 -11.90
CA PHE A 63 -5.04 3.33 -12.65
C PHE A 63 -5.15 3.88 -14.07
N GLU A 64 -4.85 5.14 -14.30
CA GLU A 64 -4.73 5.71 -15.66
C GLU A 64 -3.62 5.02 -16.48
N GLY A 65 -2.46 4.81 -15.85
CA GLY A 65 -1.36 4.05 -16.45
C GLY A 65 -1.75 2.62 -16.81
N LEU A 66 -2.50 1.95 -15.93
CA LEU A 66 -3.00 0.60 -16.14
C LEU A 66 -4.09 0.55 -17.24
N ALA A 67 -5.00 1.54 -17.27
CA ALA A 67 -6.06 1.64 -18.27
C ALA A 67 -5.49 1.95 -19.67
N SER A 68 -4.49 2.83 -19.77
CA SER A 68 -3.84 3.17 -21.04
C SER A 68 -2.83 2.13 -21.51
N GLY A 69 -2.50 1.14 -20.65
CA GLY A 69 -1.50 0.14 -20.92
C GLY A 69 -0.05 0.64 -20.83
N LYS A 70 0.20 1.81 -20.26
CA LYS A 70 1.56 2.24 -19.89
C LYS A 70 2.14 1.39 -18.78
N LEU A 71 1.27 0.91 -17.88
CA LEU A 71 1.60 -0.03 -16.81
C LEU A 71 0.95 -1.37 -17.10
N ASP A 72 1.66 -2.44 -16.85
CA ASP A 72 1.17 -3.81 -17.01
C ASP A 72 0.45 -4.28 -15.74
N VAL A 73 1.01 -3.95 -14.58
CA VAL A 73 0.47 -4.25 -13.25
C VAL A 73 0.73 -3.09 -12.30
N ILE A 74 -0.11 -2.97 -11.27
CA ILE A 74 0.10 -2.00 -10.20
C ILE A 74 -0.10 -2.64 -8.82
N PHE A 75 0.64 -2.18 -7.83
CA PHE A 75 0.34 -2.43 -6.42
C PHE A 75 -0.49 -1.27 -5.87
N ALA A 76 -1.72 -1.56 -5.46
CA ALA A 76 -2.65 -0.57 -4.91
C ALA A 76 -3.74 -1.21 -4.05
N GLY A 77 -4.54 -0.39 -3.38
CA GLY A 77 -5.80 -0.81 -2.78
C GLY A 77 -6.80 -1.30 -3.83
N LYS A 78 -7.79 -2.10 -3.41
CA LYS A 78 -8.80 -2.65 -4.32
C LYS A 78 -9.67 -1.53 -4.90
N PRO A 79 -9.85 -1.43 -6.24
CA PRO A 79 -10.70 -0.42 -6.83
C PRO A 79 -12.19 -0.72 -6.58
N GLN A 80 -13.01 0.32 -6.44
CA GLN A 80 -14.47 0.17 -6.31
C GLN A 80 -15.08 -0.56 -7.51
N THR A 81 -14.57 -0.32 -8.75
CA THR A 81 -14.98 -0.99 -9.99
C THR A 81 -14.11 -2.22 -10.29
N SER A 82 -14.17 -3.22 -9.42
CA SER A 82 -13.30 -4.40 -9.48
C SER A 82 -13.56 -5.34 -10.68
N ASN A 83 -14.69 -5.23 -11.37
CA ASN A 83 -15.03 -6.09 -12.52
C ASN A 83 -14.12 -5.92 -13.74
N LYS A 84 -13.46 -4.77 -13.90
CA LYS A 84 -12.52 -4.46 -14.99
C LYS A 84 -11.11 -5.00 -14.74
N TYR A 85 -10.79 -5.39 -13.53
CA TYR A 85 -9.43 -5.73 -13.11
C TYR A 85 -9.34 -7.12 -12.51
N ASN A 86 -8.19 -7.75 -12.70
CA ASN A 86 -7.78 -8.90 -11.90
C ASN A 86 -7.06 -8.36 -10.66
N CYS A 87 -7.47 -8.78 -9.48
CA CYS A 87 -6.89 -8.34 -8.22
C CYS A 87 -6.37 -9.58 -7.47
N THR A 88 -5.06 -9.66 -7.30
CA THR A 88 -4.39 -10.71 -6.52
C THR A 88 -3.99 -10.11 -5.18
N TYR A 89 -4.53 -10.62 -4.08
CA TYR A 89 -4.16 -10.18 -2.73
C TYR A 89 -2.68 -10.46 -2.47
N CYS A 90 -1.98 -9.49 -1.90
CA CYS A 90 -0.57 -9.59 -1.54
C CYS A 90 -0.34 -9.50 -0.04
N TRP A 91 -0.71 -8.38 0.58
CA TRP A 91 -0.58 -8.18 2.04
C TRP A 91 -1.59 -7.15 2.54
N ALA A 92 -1.53 -6.85 3.84
CA ALA A 92 -2.32 -5.78 4.43
C ALA A 92 -1.45 -4.86 5.30
N GLN A 93 -1.98 -3.68 5.59
CA GLN A 93 -1.43 -2.71 6.55
C GLN A 93 -2.37 -2.62 7.74
N GLU A 94 -1.79 -2.60 8.95
CA GLU A 94 -2.51 -2.35 10.19
C GLU A 94 -2.85 -0.86 10.30
N LEU A 95 -4.02 -0.54 10.82
CA LEU A 95 -4.35 0.83 11.21
C LEU A 95 -3.66 1.15 12.52
N ALA A 96 -2.95 2.27 12.56
CA ALA A 96 -2.18 2.72 13.71
C ALA A 96 -2.58 4.12 14.15
N VAL A 97 -2.44 4.36 15.44
CA VAL A 97 -2.47 5.67 16.05
C VAL A 97 -1.05 6.18 16.17
N ALA A 98 -0.75 7.32 15.56
CA ALA A 98 0.53 8.01 15.69
C ALA A 98 0.37 9.25 16.57
N VAL A 99 1.24 9.39 17.54
CA VAL A 99 1.28 10.52 18.49
C VAL A 99 2.71 10.93 18.79
N ASN A 100 2.91 12.19 19.17
CA ASN A 100 4.20 12.57 19.71
C ASN A 100 4.55 11.78 20.98
N LYS A 101 5.81 11.44 21.20
CA LYS A 101 6.27 10.69 22.39
C LYS A 101 5.93 11.36 23.72
N LYS A 102 5.64 12.68 23.73
CA LYS A 102 5.19 13.42 24.94
C LYS A 102 3.67 13.35 25.13
N HIS A 103 2.93 12.90 24.13
CA HIS A 103 1.48 12.81 24.20
C HIS A 103 1.03 11.80 25.27
N PRO A 104 -0.09 12.05 26.01
CA PRO A 104 -0.55 11.12 27.05
C PRO A 104 -0.75 9.69 26.59
N LEU A 105 -1.21 9.45 25.36
CA LEU A 105 -1.40 8.12 24.77
C LEU A 105 -0.10 7.38 24.53
N ALA A 106 1.04 8.06 24.37
CA ALA A 106 2.34 7.42 24.15
C ALA A 106 2.79 6.50 25.30
N LYS A 107 2.15 6.61 26.48
CA LYS A 107 2.42 5.75 27.65
C LYS A 107 1.69 4.40 27.59
N LYS A 108 0.74 4.25 26.65
CA LYS A 108 -0.01 3.02 26.43
C LYS A 108 0.75 2.08 25.48
N SER A 109 0.48 0.79 25.58
CA SER A 109 0.99 -0.23 24.64
C SER A 109 -0.01 -0.54 23.52
N VAL A 110 -1.30 -0.20 23.74
CA VAL A 110 -2.42 -0.36 22.82
C VAL A 110 -3.46 0.69 23.17
N VAL A 111 -4.19 1.16 22.18
CA VAL A 111 -5.27 2.14 22.32
C VAL A 111 -6.57 1.61 21.74
N SER A 112 -7.69 2.16 22.18
CA SER A 112 -9.02 1.92 21.64
C SER A 112 -9.54 3.18 20.93
N LEU A 113 -10.57 3.06 20.09
CA LEU A 113 -11.24 4.23 19.52
C LEU A 113 -11.80 5.15 20.62
N ALA A 114 -12.27 4.58 21.76
CA ALA A 114 -12.71 5.36 22.92
C ALA A 114 -11.62 6.25 23.53
N ASP A 115 -10.37 5.82 23.48
CA ASP A 115 -9.26 6.61 23.97
C ASP A 115 -9.02 7.87 23.12
N LEU A 116 -9.42 7.84 21.85
CA LEU A 116 -9.24 8.93 20.89
C LEU A 116 -10.31 10.03 21.02
N ALA A 117 -11.48 9.75 21.63
CA ALA A 117 -12.60 10.67 21.69
C ALA A 117 -12.32 12.01 22.41
N LYS A 118 -11.18 12.12 23.10
CA LYS A 118 -10.77 13.33 23.83
C LYS A 118 -9.80 14.22 23.06
N PHE A 119 -9.40 13.81 21.87
CA PHE A 119 -8.35 14.44 21.10
C PHE A 119 -8.84 14.80 19.71
N HIS A 120 -8.24 15.81 19.12
CA HIS A 120 -8.40 16.10 17.71
C HIS A 120 -7.63 15.05 16.90
N ILE A 121 -8.33 14.43 15.93
CA ILE A 121 -7.79 13.35 15.10
C ILE A 121 -7.55 13.89 13.70
N ILE A 122 -6.36 13.70 13.16
CA ILE A 122 -6.02 14.00 11.78
C ILE A 122 -5.91 12.70 10.97
N SER A 123 -6.45 12.68 9.76
CA SER A 123 -6.47 11.48 8.92
C SER A 123 -6.53 11.82 7.43
N TYR A 124 -6.66 10.80 6.58
CA TYR A 124 -6.64 10.90 5.13
C TYR A 124 -7.84 11.68 4.57
N HIS A 125 -7.61 12.52 3.57
CA HIS A 125 -8.67 13.23 2.85
C HIS A 125 -9.47 12.29 1.93
N GLU A 126 -10.60 12.78 1.40
CA GLU A 126 -11.60 11.99 0.67
C GLU A 126 -11.12 11.37 -0.65
N GLU A 127 -10.06 11.90 -1.26
CA GLU A 127 -9.48 11.31 -2.48
C GLU A 127 -8.50 10.16 -2.18
N SER A 128 -8.18 9.93 -0.92
CA SER A 128 -7.34 8.81 -0.51
C SER A 128 -8.09 7.48 -0.63
N PRO A 129 -7.49 6.43 -1.18
CA PRO A 129 -8.11 5.10 -1.24
C PRO A 129 -8.43 4.49 0.13
N VAL A 130 -7.83 5.01 1.20
CA VAL A 130 -8.05 4.56 2.59
C VAL A 130 -9.24 5.28 3.25
N TYR A 131 -9.66 6.42 2.69
CA TYR A 131 -10.69 7.27 3.31
C TYR A 131 -12.01 6.56 3.57
N ASP A 132 -12.55 5.85 2.56
CA ASP A 132 -13.83 5.17 2.70
C ASP A 132 -13.79 4.08 3.79
N GLU A 133 -12.70 3.31 3.85
CA GLU A 133 -12.48 2.28 4.88
C GLU A 133 -12.37 2.92 6.27
N MET A 134 -11.62 4.03 6.36
CA MET A 134 -11.44 4.81 7.59
C MET A 134 -12.75 5.39 8.08
N LYS A 135 -13.48 6.08 7.19
CA LYS A 135 -14.77 6.71 7.52
C LYS A 135 -15.80 5.68 7.96
N ALA A 136 -15.89 4.55 7.25
CA ALA A 136 -16.81 3.46 7.62
C ALA A 136 -16.48 2.88 8.99
N LEU A 137 -15.21 2.76 9.34
CA LEU A 137 -14.76 2.32 10.66
C LEU A 137 -15.18 3.33 11.74
N LEU A 138 -14.87 4.60 11.55
CA LEU A 138 -15.11 5.65 12.56
C LEU A 138 -16.59 5.95 12.76
N GLN A 139 -17.42 5.78 11.73
CA GLN A 139 -18.88 5.90 11.83
C GLN A 139 -19.54 4.77 12.66
N GLN A 140 -18.84 3.66 12.87
CA GLN A 140 -19.32 2.57 13.72
C GLN A 140 -18.97 2.79 15.21
N ALA A 141 -18.17 3.79 15.53
CA ALA A 141 -17.87 4.12 16.91
C ALA A 141 -19.13 4.63 17.64
N GLU A 142 -19.30 4.21 18.89
CA GLU A 142 -20.44 4.62 19.74
C GLU A 142 -20.28 6.05 20.30
N TYR A 143 -19.21 6.74 19.93
CA TYR A 143 -18.85 8.08 20.43
C TYR A 143 -18.58 9.03 19.27
N GLU A 144 -18.82 10.31 19.52
CA GLU A 144 -18.42 11.36 18.58
C GLU A 144 -16.90 11.52 18.60
N LEU A 145 -16.29 11.47 17.42
CA LEU A 145 -14.87 11.65 17.20
C LEU A 145 -14.65 12.93 16.40
N ASP A 146 -13.78 13.79 16.88
CA ASP A 146 -13.37 15.02 16.18
C ASP A 146 -12.27 14.67 15.16
N VAL A 147 -12.65 14.50 13.89
CA VAL A 147 -11.73 14.03 12.83
C VAL A 147 -11.63 15.02 11.71
N GLU A 148 -10.41 15.49 11.44
CA GLU A 148 -10.04 16.27 10.27
C GLU A 148 -9.52 15.32 9.16
N TYR A 149 -10.21 15.31 8.01
CA TYR A 149 -9.86 14.53 6.83
C TYR A 149 -9.19 15.43 5.78
N ALA A 150 -7.90 15.70 5.91
CA ALA A 150 -7.23 16.72 5.12
C ALA A 150 -5.89 16.29 4.50
N TYR A 151 -5.38 15.08 4.75
CA TYR A 151 -3.99 14.72 4.43
C TYR A 151 -3.88 13.58 3.43
N ASN A 152 -2.80 13.60 2.62
CA ASN A 152 -2.63 12.66 1.50
C ASN A 152 -2.02 11.32 1.91
N ASP A 153 -1.13 11.31 2.92
CA ASP A 153 -0.29 10.16 3.24
C ASP A 153 0.13 10.15 4.71
N GLU A 154 0.63 8.98 5.14
CA GLU A 154 1.11 8.76 6.51
C GLU A 154 2.41 9.49 6.83
N ILE A 155 3.20 9.91 5.85
CA ILE A 155 4.43 10.67 6.06
C ILE A 155 4.05 12.06 6.54
N THR A 156 3.12 12.72 5.84
CA THR A 156 2.59 14.04 6.24
C THR A 156 1.94 13.97 7.61
N LEU A 157 1.07 12.97 7.85
CA LEU A 157 0.42 12.75 9.15
C LEU A 157 1.45 12.57 10.28
N SER A 158 2.46 11.73 10.06
CA SER A 158 3.54 11.50 11.03
C SER A 158 4.39 12.73 11.28
N SER A 159 4.69 13.51 10.22
CA SER A 159 5.46 14.76 10.33
C SER A 159 4.74 15.78 11.20
N LEU A 160 3.42 15.90 11.07
CA LEU A 160 2.62 16.83 11.86
C LEU A 160 2.66 16.50 13.35
N VAL A 161 2.38 15.24 13.70
CA VAL A 161 2.41 14.82 15.11
C VAL A 161 3.84 14.76 15.68
N ASN A 162 4.87 14.69 14.82
CA ASN A 162 6.27 14.77 15.26
C ASN A 162 6.61 16.14 15.88
N SER A 163 5.87 17.18 15.54
CA SER A 163 6.13 18.57 15.96
C SER A 163 5.61 18.93 17.37
N ASP A 164 5.39 17.93 18.25
CA ASP A 164 4.94 18.15 19.63
C ASP A 164 3.53 18.76 19.74
N THR A 165 2.59 18.17 19.03
CA THR A 165 1.17 18.57 19.06
C THR A 165 0.36 17.68 20.02
N ASN A 166 -0.85 18.13 20.38
CA ASN A 166 -1.84 17.30 21.07
C ASN A 166 -2.70 16.50 20.09
N ASP A 167 -2.42 16.61 18.79
CA ASP A 167 -3.16 15.91 17.76
C ASP A 167 -2.78 14.43 17.72
N VAL A 168 -3.74 13.63 17.29
CA VAL A 168 -3.61 12.20 17.11
C VAL A 168 -3.75 11.91 15.62
N ALA A 169 -2.74 11.33 14.99
CA ALA A 169 -2.88 10.88 13.61
C ALA A 169 -3.38 9.43 13.56
N LEU A 170 -4.39 9.20 12.71
CA LEU A 170 -4.90 7.88 12.41
C LEU A 170 -4.48 7.50 10.98
N LEU A 171 -3.62 6.48 10.85
CA LEU A 171 -2.94 6.17 9.59
C LEU A 171 -2.70 4.67 9.39
N CYS A 172 -2.55 4.24 8.14
CA CYS A 172 -2.07 2.91 7.82
C CYS A 172 -0.57 2.81 8.11
N TYR A 173 -0.19 1.82 8.90
CA TYR A 173 1.20 1.65 9.28
C TYR A 173 2.03 1.19 8.09
N SER A 174 3.09 1.92 7.80
CA SER A 174 4.11 1.56 6.83
C SER A 174 5.51 1.64 7.46
N PHE A 175 6.49 0.99 6.84
CA PHE A 175 7.86 1.08 7.36
C PHE A 175 8.49 2.49 7.18
N LEU A 176 7.95 3.30 6.25
CA LEU A 176 8.42 4.68 5.99
C LEU A 176 8.25 5.59 7.20
N VAL A 177 7.20 5.36 7.99
CA VAL A 177 6.92 6.19 9.18
C VAL A 177 7.94 6.01 10.30
N LYS A 178 8.80 5.00 10.24
CA LYS A 178 9.89 4.78 11.22
C LYS A 178 10.98 5.86 11.20
N ALA A 179 10.97 6.75 10.22
CA ALA A 179 11.91 7.86 10.12
C ALA A 179 11.63 9.00 11.11
N PHE A 180 10.50 8.98 11.82
CA PHE A 180 10.10 10.03 12.76
C PHE A 180 10.45 9.63 14.19
N ASP A 181 11.57 10.15 14.71
CA ASP A 181 12.13 9.75 16.02
C ASP A 181 11.25 10.14 17.20
N ASP A 182 10.47 11.21 17.09
CA ASP A 182 9.61 11.72 18.16
C ASP A 182 8.16 11.23 18.09
N VAL A 183 7.86 10.29 17.19
CA VAL A 183 6.54 9.69 17.02
C VAL A 183 6.49 8.27 17.60
N VAL A 184 5.43 7.99 18.33
CA VAL A 184 5.07 6.65 18.81
C VAL A 184 3.87 6.15 18.03
N TYR A 185 3.99 4.95 17.48
CA TYR A 185 2.91 4.28 16.77
C TYR A 185 2.30 3.21 17.68
N LEU A 186 0.98 3.29 17.87
CA LEU A 186 0.23 2.42 18.77
C LEU A 186 -0.80 1.61 17.98
N PRO A 187 -0.91 0.30 18.22
CA PRO A 187 -1.95 -0.51 17.60
C PRO A 187 -3.32 -0.19 18.22
N LEU A 188 -4.37 -0.28 17.39
CA LEU A 188 -5.76 -0.19 17.81
C LEU A 188 -6.31 -1.57 18.12
N GLN A 189 -6.89 -1.77 19.32
CA GLN A 189 -7.45 -3.06 19.73
C GLN A 189 -8.80 -3.38 19.07
N ASP A 190 -9.56 -2.33 18.68
CA ASP A 190 -10.94 -2.45 18.18
C ASP A 190 -10.99 -2.64 16.66
N VAL A 191 -9.82 -2.76 16.00
CA VAL A 191 -9.70 -2.79 14.53
C VAL A 191 -8.96 -4.05 14.09
N PRO A 192 -9.39 -4.71 13.01
CA PRO A 192 -8.65 -5.84 12.46
C PRO A 192 -7.23 -5.44 12.07
N ARG A 193 -6.25 -6.32 12.31
CA ARG A 193 -4.85 -6.08 11.91
C ARG A 193 -4.67 -5.93 10.41
N GLU A 194 -5.48 -6.63 9.62
CA GLU A 194 -5.53 -6.51 8.16
C GLU A 194 -6.52 -5.43 7.75
N PHE A 195 -6.24 -4.17 8.10
CA PHE A 195 -7.14 -3.07 7.83
C PHE A 195 -7.14 -2.69 6.35
N HIS A 196 -6.04 -2.19 5.82
CA HIS A 196 -5.93 -1.80 4.41
C HIS A 196 -5.22 -2.89 3.60
N LYS A 197 -5.96 -3.48 2.64
CA LYS A 197 -5.44 -4.59 1.83
C LYS A 197 -4.81 -4.09 0.54
N VAL A 198 -3.61 -4.55 0.26
CA VAL A 198 -2.85 -4.25 -0.96
C VAL A 198 -2.93 -5.43 -1.92
N TYR A 199 -3.22 -5.11 -3.17
CA TYR A 199 -3.37 -6.07 -4.26
C TYR A 199 -2.40 -5.77 -5.39
N LEU A 200 -1.93 -6.80 -6.06
CA LEU A 200 -1.38 -6.71 -7.41
C LEU A 200 -2.55 -6.72 -8.39
N ILE A 201 -2.66 -5.69 -9.22
CA ILE A 201 -3.81 -5.42 -10.06
C ILE A 201 -3.37 -5.37 -11.52
N SER A 202 -4.09 -6.06 -12.40
CA SER A 202 -3.91 -6.01 -13.86
C SER A 202 -5.23 -5.74 -14.58
N ASN A 203 -5.17 -5.20 -15.81
CA ASN A 203 -6.35 -4.91 -16.61
C ASN A 203 -6.81 -6.18 -17.34
N LYS A 204 -8.07 -6.61 -17.15
CA LYS A 204 -8.67 -7.78 -17.81
C LYS A 204 -8.83 -7.62 -19.32
N ALA A 205 -9.01 -6.39 -19.80
CA ALA A 205 -9.25 -6.12 -21.21
C ALA A 205 -7.97 -6.14 -22.06
N ILE A 206 -6.80 -6.16 -21.43
CA ILE A 206 -5.50 -6.14 -22.10
C ILE A 206 -4.89 -7.54 -22.03
N THR A 207 -4.58 -8.12 -23.19
CA THR A 207 -3.80 -9.36 -23.26
C THR A 207 -2.42 -9.10 -22.67
N GLN A 208 -2.08 -9.82 -21.63
CA GLN A 208 -0.82 -9.63 -20.92
C GLN A 208 0.29 -10.46 -21.59
N PRO A 209 1.51 -9.89 -21.73
CA PRO A 209 2.69 -10.66 -22.06
C PRO A 209 2.92 -11.79 -21.03
N ARG A 210 3.60 -12.85 -21.45
CA ARG A 210 3.88 -14.00 -20.57
C ARG A 210 4.59 -13.59 -19.29
N VAL A 211 5.60 -12.73 -19.38
CA VAL A 211 6.35 -12.22 -18.22
C VAL A 211 5.44 -11.58 -17.17
N VAL A 212 4.36 -10.89 -17.59
CA VAL A 212 3.38 -10.31 -16.67
C VAL A 212 2.56 -11.39 -15.98
N SER A 213 2.15 -12.42 -16.72
CA SER A 213 1.40 -13.56 -16.16
C SER A 213 2.26 -14.37 -15.18
N ASP A 214 3.53 -14.55 -15.51
CA ASP A 214 4.51 -15.24 -14.65
C ASP A 214 4.78 -14.42 -13.37
N PHE A 215 4.91 -13.09 -13.49
CA PHE A 215 5.03 -12.19 -12.34
C PHE A 215 3.81 -12.25 -11.43
N VAL A 216 2.60 -12.19 -12.00
CA VAL A 216 1.36 -12.31 -11.21
C VAL A 216 1.29 -13.65 -10.49
N THR A 217 1.70 -14.73 -11.16
CA THR A 217 1.73 -16.08 -10.57
C THR A 217 2.77 -16.17 -9.46
N TYR A 218 3.95 -15.60 -9.66
CA TYR A 218 5.00 -15.53 -8.66
C TYR A 218 4.52 -14.76 -7.41
N MET A 219 3.96 -13.56 -7.60
CA MET A 219 3.48 -12.71 -6.51
C MET A 219 2.30 -13.32 -5.74
N LYS A 220 1.45 -14.11 -6.41
CA LYS A 220 0.36 -14.85 -5.76
C LYS A 220 0.88 -15.90 -4.76
N ASN A 221 2.04 -16.47 -5.05
CA ASN A 221 2.68 -17.48 -4.21
C ASN A 221 3.70 -16.90 -3.22
N TYR A 222 4.07 -15.64 -3.38
CA TYR A 222 5.00 -14.97 -2.49
C TYR A 222 4.29 -14.59 -1.17
N HIS A 223 4.94 -14.88 -0.06
CA HIS A 223 4.37 -14.64 1.26
C HIS A 223 4.84 -13.29 1.82
N PHE A 224 4.01 -12.27 1.64
CA PHE A 224 4.26 -10.95 2.23
C PHE A 224 3.79 -10.91 3.69
N PRO A 225 4.63 -10.42 4.62
CA PRO A 225 4.17 -10.16 5.97
C PRO A 225 3.23 -8.95 6.01
N THR A 226 2.20 -8.99 6.87
CA THR A 226 1.37 -7.81 7.16
C THR A 226 2.23 -6.73 7.79
N ALA A 227 2.11 -5.48 7.32
CA ALA A 227 2.78 -4.34 7.92
C ALA A 227 2.08 -3.98 9.25
N THR A 228 2.69 -4.34 10.36
CA THR A 228 2.11 -4.18 11.70
C THR A 228 2.96 -3.29 12.60
N VAL A 229 2.28 -2.57 13.48
CA VAL A 229 2.91 -1.89 14.59
C VAL A 229 3.47 -2.94 15.56
N ARG A 230 4.78 -2.99 15.73
CA ARG A 230 5.37 -3.83 16.77
C ARG A 230 5.18 -3.15 18.12
N PRO A 231 4.69 -3.86 19.15
CA PRO A 231 4.72 -3.34 20.51
C PRO A 231 6.14 -2.89 20.83
N LEU A 232 6.29 -1.73 21.49
CA LEU A 232 7.58 -1.33 22.04
C LEU A 232 8.03 -2.47 22.94
N GLN A 233 9.13 -3.13 22.58
CA GLN A 233 9.79 -4.06 23.49
C GLN A 233 10.21 -3.25 24.73
N LYS A 234 9.59 -3.60 25.88
CA LYS A 234 9.95 -3.01 27.18
C LYS A 234 11.33 -3.41 27.58
#